data_05976355b0f441227836836285fce897
#
_entry.id   05976355b0f441227836836285fce897
#
_cell.length_a   1.000
_cell.length_b   1.000
_cell.length_c   1.000
_cell.angle_alpha   90.00
_cell.angle_beta   90.00
_cell.angle_gamma   90.00
#
_symmetry.space_group_name_H-M   'P 1'
#
loop_
_entity.id
_entity.type
_entity.pdbx_description
1 polymer ?
#
loop_
_entity_poly.entity_id
_entity_poly.type
_entity_poly.pdbx_seq_one_letter_code
_entity_poly.pdbx_strand_id
1 'polypeptide(L)'
;MEIALEVRNVFFRLDPRVIFQDLNLRLSKGEALFIVGGSGSGKSLLVRVCAGLIFPEQGSVTLDGIDLKGAPKGEIQDLRARIGFVFQDSALISNMAIYDNIALPLRYHKKWTEEQVRARVEEKMELFGVDRSFDWSIPALLSLEMRKRAALARALVLEPEFLLLDQPTDGLETEIAQSLGRIIRDYQRRTGASLLEVGSEYPHRGDYADRIGLLEGGRIGAEGTVEEMRSYMERAVKRNSK
;
A
#
# COMPACT_ATOMS: atom_id res chain seq x y z
N MET A 1 -19.35 -11.41 -1.09
CA MET A 1 -18.66 -10.11 -1.31
C MET A 1 -17.82 -10.25 -2.57
N GLU A 2 -17.79 -9.20 -3.39
CA GLU A 2 -16.99 -9.18 -4.62
C GLU A 2 -15.50 -9.06 -4.27
N ILE A 3 -14.65 -9.82 -4.99
CA ILE A 3 -13.21 -9.87 -4.70
C ILE A 3 -12.51 -8.77 -5.50
N ALA A 4 -11.74 -7.93 -4.81
CA ALA A 4 -10.90 -6.89 -5.39
C ALA A 4 -9.53 -7.43 -5.80
N LEU A 5 -8.87 -8.18 -4.90
CA LEU A 5 -7.57 -8.78 -5.11
C LEU A 5 -7.58 -10.24 -4.64
N GLU A 6 -7.02 -11.13 -5.44
CA GLU A 6 -6.84 -12.52 -5.05
C GLU A 6 -5.44 -13.02 -5.39
N VAL A 7 -4.79 -13.62 -4.41
CA VAL A 7 -3.51 -14.32 -4.53
C VAL A 7 -3.79 -15.79 -4.26
N ARG A 8 -3.44 -16.66 -5.23
CA ARG A 8 -3.71 -18.10 -5.15
C ARG A 8 -2.43 -18.92 -5.30
N ASN A 9 -2.15 -19.75 -4.30
CA ASN A 9 -1.08 -20.74 -4.28
C ASN A 9 0.27 -20.20 -4.75
N VAL A 10 0.60 -18.96 -4.36
CA VAL A 10 1.80 -18.28 -4.81
C VAL A 10 3.04 -18.90 -4.17
N PHE A 11 3.98 -19.32 -5.03
CA PHE A 11 5.33 -19.67 -4.68
C PHE A 11 6.30 -18.63 -5.24
N PHE A 12 7.20 -18.15 -4.38
CA PHE A 12 8.21 -17.17 -4.76
C PHE A 12 9.53 -17.42 -4.03
N ARG A 13 10.63 -17.36 -4.79
CA ARG A 13 11.98 -17.57 -4.29
C ARG A 13 12.89 -16.41 -4.71
N LEU A 14 13.75 -16.02 -3.80
CA LEU A 14 14.96 -15.22 -4.07
C LEU A 14 16.15 -16.13 -3.75
N ASP A 15 16.77 -16.70 -4.78
CA ASP A 15 17.79 -17.73 -4.63
C ASP A 15 18.86 -17.40 -3.57
N PRO A 16 19.14 -18.33 -2.64
CA PRO A 16 18.52 -19.66 -2.50
C PRO A 16 17.27 -19.69 -1.59
N ARG A 17 16.76 -18.52 -1.13
CA ARG A 17 15.74 -18.42 -0.09
C ARG A 17 14.33 -18.46 -0.67
N VAL A 18 13.50 -19.40 -0.20
CA VAL A 18 12.05 -19.39 -0.43
C VAL A 18 11.43 -18.30 0.44
N ILE A 19 10.67 -17.38 -0.18
CA ILE A 19 9.98 -16.27 0.50
C ILE A 19 8.52 -16.62 0.71
N PHE A 20 7.85 -17.10 -0.35
CA PHE A 20 6.45 -17.55 -0.25
C PHE A 20 6.35 -19.01 -0.64
N GLN A 21 5.55 -19.74 0.15
CA GLN A 21 5.26 -21.15 -0.07
C GLN A 21 3.76 -21.36 0.13
N ASP A 22 3.02 -21.52 -0.98
CA ASP A 22 1.56 -21.66 -0.95
C ASP A 22 0.86 -20.46 -0.28
N LEU A 23 1.29 -19.24 -0.67
CA LEU A 23 0.68 -18.03 -0.17
C LEU A 23 -0.68 -17.82 -0.80
N ASN A 24 -1.69 -17.65 0.03
CA ASN A 24 -3.06 -17.35 -0.36
C ASN A 24 -3.53 -16.10 0.37
N LEU A 25 -4.19 -15.18 -0.33
CA LEU A 25 -4.73 -13.94 0.22
C LEU A 25 -5.95 -13.50 -0.60
N ARG A 26 -6.97 -12.96 0.07
CA ARG A 26 -8.12 -12.32 -0.57
C ARG A 26 -8.40 -10.98 0.06
N LEU A 27 -8.70 -10.00 -0.76
CA LEU A 27 -9.19 -8.68 -0.38
C LEU A 27 -10.53 -8.45 -1.07
N SER A 28 -11.56 -8.13 -0.31
CA SER A 28 -12.89 -7.80 -0.86
C SER A 28 -12.92 -6.35 -1.36
N LYS A 29 -13.85 -6.04 -2.26
CA LYS A 29 -14.06 -4.64 -2.68
C LYS A 29 -14.46 -3.77 -1.50
N GLY A 30 -13.81 -2.61 -1.38
CA GLY A 30 -14.03 -1.66 -0.30
C GLY A 30 -13.53 -2.11 1.07
N GLU A 31 -12.83 -3.25 1.18
CA GLU A 31 -12.22 -3.72 2.41
C GLU A 31 -10.86 -3.06 2.65
N ALA A 32 -10.50 -2.83 3.90
CA ALA A 32 -9.16 -2.51 4.34
C ALA A 32 -8.54 -3.71 5.07
N LEU A 33 -7.53 -4.31 4.44
CA LEU A 33 -6.75 -5.44 4.97
C LEU A 33 -5.35 -4.96 5.36
N PHE A 34 -4.96 -5.21 6.60
CA PHE A 34 -3.62 -4.94 7.10
C PHE A 34 -2.85 -6.25 7.30
N ILE A 35 -1.67 -6.36 6.69
CA ILE A 35 -0.79 -7.53 6.88
C ILE A 35 0.37 -7.15 7.78
N VAL A 36 0.42 -7.76 8.96
CA VAL A 36 1.54 -7.64 9.88
C VAL A 36 2.51 -8.81 9.70
N GLY A 37 3.79 -8.57 9.95
CA GLY A 37 4.80 -9.62 9.91
C GLY A 37 6.17 -9.11 10.33
N GLY A 38 7.03 -9.99 10.79
CA GLY A 38 8.39 -9.66 11.21
C GLY A 38 9.26 -9.07 10.07
N SER A 39 10.42 -8.51 10.44
CA SER A 39 11.40 -8.07 9.45
C SER A 39 11.84 -9.24 8.57
N GLY A 40 11.89 -9.02 7.25
CA GLY A 40 12.28 -10.05 6.29
C GLY A 40 11.23 -11.15 6.03
N SER A 41 9.97 -11.01 6.51
CA SER A 41 8.88 -11.97 6.24
C SER A 41 8.36 -11.95 4.80
N GLY A 42 8.73 -10.94 3.99
CA GLY A 42 8.30 -10.80 2.60
C GLY A 42 7.18 -9.77 2.37
N LYS A 43 6.84 -8.93 3.36
CA LYS A 43 5.75 -7.91 3.25
C LYS A 43 5.86 -7.03 2.01
N SER A 44 7.02 -6.40 1.81
CA SER A 44 7.25 -5.54 0.64
C SER A 44 7.18 -6.31 -0.67
N LEU A 45 7.61 -7.57 -0.68
CA LEU A 45 7.47 -8.45 -1.84
C LEU A 45 5.99 -8.78 -2.10
N LEU A 46 5.20 -9.06 -1.06
CA LEU A 46 3.77 -9.33 -1.18
C LEU A 46 3.06 -8.17 -1.89
N VAL A 47 3.24 -6.94 -1.43
CA VAL A 47 2.59 -5.76 -2.03
C VAL A 47 3.02 -5.56 -3.49
N ARG A 48 4.31 -5.78 -3.81
CA ARG A 48 4.82 -5.71 -5.19
C ARG A 48 4.24 -6.80 -6.09
N VAL A 49 4.07 -8.00 -5.58
CA VAL A 49 3.41 -9.11 -6.29
C VAL A 49 1.94 -8.78 -6.54
N CYS A 50 1.24 -8.24 -5.53
CA CYS A 50 -0.15 -7.79 -5.65
C CYS A 50 -0.35 -6.63 -6.65
N ALA A 51 0.68 -5.81 -6.85
CA ALA A 51 0.68 -4.71 -7.83
C ALA A 51 1.09 -5.15 -9.25
N GLY A 52 1.47 -6.41 -9.46
CA GLY A 52 2.02 -6.88 -10.73
C GLY A 52 3.35 -6.22 -11.10
N LEU A 53 4.13 -5.76 -10.11
CA LEU A 53 5.49 -5.24 -10.30
C LEU A 53 6.51 -6.37 -10.35
N ILE A 54 6.19 -7.50 -9.71
CA ILE A 54 6.99 -8.73 -9.71
C ILE A 54 6.02 -9.89 -9.86
N PHE A 55 6.39 -10.91 -10.64
CA PHE A 55 5.55 -12.08 -10.87
C PHE A 55 6.08 -13.30 -10.11
N PRO A 56 5.19 -14.11 -9.50
CA PRO A 56 5.58 -15.33 -8.82
C PRO A 56 6.03 -16.41 -9.82
N GLU A 57 6.83 -17.37 -9.33
CA GLU A 57 7.23 -18.55 -10.12
C GLU A 57 6.02 -19.47 -10.37
N GLN A 58 5.16 -19.65 -9.35
CA GLN A 58 3.94 -20.45 -9.43
C GLN A 58 2.78 -19.72 -8.76
N GLY A 59 1.57 -20.12 -9.08
CA GLY A 59 0.35 -19.50 -8.62
C GLY A 59 -0.09 -18.34 -9.49
N SER A 60 -1.11 -17.62 -9.06
CA SER A 60 -1.70 -16.49 -9.80
C SER A 60 -2.06 -15.33 -8.87
N VAL A 61 -2.07 -14.14 -9.45
CA VAL A 61 -2.56 -12.93 -8.80
C VAL A 61 -3.55 -12.25 -9.73
N THR A 62 -4.76 -12.05 -9.26
CA THR A 62 -5.79 -11.31 -9.99
C THR A 62 -6.17 -10.05 -9.24
N LEU A 63 -6.34 -8.94 -9.95
CA LEU A 63 -6.87 -7.70 -9.43
C LEU A 63 -8.10 -7.32 -10.26
N ASP A 64 -9.25 -7.14 -9.61
CA ASP A 64 -10.55 -6.93 -10.25
C ASP A 64 -10.88 -8.01 -11.32
N GLY A 65 -10.53 -9.28 -11.04
CA GLY A 65 -10.71 -10.40 -11.95
C GLY A 65 -9.67 -10.51 -13.08
N ILE A 66 -8.78 -9.53 -13.25
CA ILE A 66 -7.73 -9.49 -14.28
C ILE A 66 -6.48 -10.23 -13.78
N ASP A 67 -6.04 -11.26 -14.51
CA ASP A 67 -4.77 -11.95 -14.21
C ASP A 67 -3.58 -11.04 -14.55
N LEU A 68 -2.82 -10.62 -13.56
CA LEU A 68 -1.73 -9.66 -13.72
C LEU A 68 -0.58 -10.16 -14.60
N LYS A 69 -0.40 -11.48 -14.73
CA LYS A 69 0.67 -12.08 -15.55
C LYS A 69 0.23 -12.34 -16.98
N GLY A 70 -1.04 -12.70 -17.18
CA GLY A 70 -1.57 -13.15 -18.48
C GLY A 70 -2.29 -12.07 -19.28
N ALA A 71 -2.67 -10.96 -18.67
CA ALA A 71 -3.49 -9.93 -19.32
C ALA A 71 -2.71 -9.13 -20.39
N PRO A 72 -3.38 -8.64 -21.44
CA PRO A 72 -2.79 -7.77 -22.45
C PRO A 72 -2.19 -6.50 -21.85
N LYS A 73 -1.12 -5.96 -22.47
CA LYS A 73 -0.44 -4.75 -21.96
C LYS A 73 -1.36 -3.53 -21.77
N GLY A 74 -2.34 -3.34 -22.65
CA GLY A 74 -3.31 -2.24 -22.55
C GLY A 74 -4.16 -2.37 -21.29
N GLU A 75 -4.70 -3.55 -21.01
CA GLU A 75 -5.50 -3.84 -19.83
C GLU A 75 -4.70 -3.64 -18.53
N ILE A 76 -3.43 -4.07 -18.51
CA ILE A 76 -2.52 -3.82 -17.39
C ILE A 76 -2.23 -2.33 -17.19
N GLN A 77 -2.10 -1.54 -18.28
CA GLN A 77 -1.91 -0.09 -18.16
C GLN A 77 -3.14 0.61 -17.58
N ASP A 78 -4.33 0.24 -18.03
CA ASP A 78 -5.59 0.78 -17.49
C ASP A 78 -5.77 0.40 -16.03
N LEU A 79 -5.44 -0.84 -15.67
CA LEU A 79 -5.48 -1.31 -14.29
C LEU A 79 -4.51 -0.54 -13.39
N ARG A 80 -3.28 -0.27 -13.86
CA ARG A 80 -2.28 0.51 -13.13
C ARG A 80 -2.71 1.93 -12.83
N ALA A 81 -3.51 2.55 -13.70
CA ALA A 81 -4.07 3.88 -13.45
C ALA A 81 -5.09 3.89 -12.28
N ARG A 82 -5.62 2.72 -11.92
CA ARG A 82 -6.57 2.52 -10.82
C ARG A 82 -5.87 2.11 -9.51
N ILE A 83 -4.53 1.94 -9.52
CA ILE A 83 -3.73 1.55 -8.35
C ILE A 83 -2.96 2.75 -7.80
N GLY A 84 -3.19 3.10 -6.55
CA GLY A 84 -2.32 3.95 -5.76
C GLY A 84 -1.29 3.10 -5.01
N PHE A 85 -0.01 3.24 -5.37
CA PHE A 85 1.08 2.47 -4.76
C PHE A 85 2.00 3.38 -3.96
N VAL A 86 2.30 2.99 -2.72
CA VAL A 86 3.31 3.65 -1.87
C VAL A 86 4.40 2.65 -1.53
N PHE A 87 5.65 3.01 -1.85
CA PHE A 87 6.84 2.25 -1.47
C PHE A 87 7.33 2.63 -0.08
N GLN A 88 7.97 1.71 0.60
CA GLN A 88 8.52 1.92 1.95
C GLN A 88 9.48 3.13 2.02
N ASP A 89 10.31 3.33 0.99
CA ASP A 89 11.26 4.44 0.85
C ASP A 89 10.68 5.69 0.18
N SER A 90 9.33 5.74 0.05
CA SER A 90 8.58 6.78 -0.68
C SER A 90 8.78 6.80 -2.20
N ALA A 91 9.89 6.30 -2.73
CA ALA A 91 10.26 6.25 -4.16
C ALA A 91 9.91 7.54 -4.94
N LEU A 92 10.16 8.70 -4.33
CA LEU A 92 10.07 9.98 -5.03
C LEU A 92 11.24 10.11 -6.01
N ILE A 93 10.98 10.69 -7.19
CA ILE A 93 12.03 10.92 -8.19
C ILE A 93 12.97 12.00 -7.66
N SER A 94 14.23 11.63 -7.42
CA SER A 94 15.20 12.39 -6.63
C SER A 94 15.59 13.75 -7.23
N ASN A 95 15.56 13.86 -8.56
CA ASN A 95 15.90 15.10 -9.30
C ASN A 95 14.66 15.86 -9.79
N MET A 96 13.49 15.57 -9.24
CA MET A 96 12.22 16.19 -9.60
C MET A 96 11.64 16.92 -8.40
N ALA A 97 11.05 18.09 -8.61
CA ALA A 97 10.37 18.87 -7.59
C ALA A 97 9.21 18.07 -6.95
N ILE A 98 8.88 18.38 -5.71
CA ILE A 98 7.79 17.69 -4.99
C ILE A 98 6.46 17.86 -5.70
N TYR A 99 6.13 19.07 -6.13
CA TYR A 99 4.94 19.33 -6.94
C TYR A 99 4.90 18.43 -8.19
N ASP A 100 6.00 18.37 -8.94
CA ASP A 100 6.07 17.56 -10.16
C ASP A 100 6.03 16.05 -9.88
N ASN A 101 6.60 15.60 -8.75
CA ASN A 101 6.46 14.21 -8.30
C ASN A 101 4.98 13.85 -8.10
N ILE A 102 4.20 14.73 -7.48
CA ILE A 102 2.76 14.50 -7.23
C ILE A 102 1.96 14.64 -8.53
N ALA A 103 2.32 15.58 -9.40
CA ALA A 103 1.65 15.81 -10.69
C ALA A 103 1.94 14.72 -11.74
N LEU A 104 3.03 13.95 -11.57
CA LEU A 104 3.52 13.02 -12.58
C LEU A 104 2.48 12.01 -13.06
N PRO A 105 1.69 11.33 -12.21
CA PRO A 105 0.68 10.39 -12.68
C PRO A 105 -0.39 11.05 -13.54
N LEU A 106 -0.81 12.27 -13.21
CA LEU A 106 -1.80 13.02 -13.97
C LEU A 106 -1.27 13.37 -15.37
N ARG A 107 -0.04 13.89 -15.44
CA ARG A 107 0.60 14.25 -16.70
C ARG A 107 0.92 13.04 -17.57
N TYR A 108 1.27 11.91 -16.96
CA TYR A 108 1.54 10.67 -17.68
C TYR A 108 0.30 10.19 -18.47
N HIS A 109 -0.86 10.21 -17.85
CA HIS A 109 -2.10 9.76 -18.49
C HIS A 109 -2.71 10.78 -19.45
N LYS A 110 -2.25 12.05 -19.47
CA LYS A 110 -2.65 13.12 -20.41
C LYS A 110 -4.17 13.34 -20.52
N LYS A 111 -4.91 13.10 -19.45
CA LYS A 111 -6.39 13.23 -19.42
C LYS A 111 -6.85 14.60 -18.88
N TRP A 112 -5.93 15.42 -18.36
CA TRP A 112 -6.25 16.65 -17.63
C TRP A 112 -5.50 17.85 -18.22
N THR A 113 -6.13 19.04 -18.17
CA THR A 113 -5.45 20.32 -18.42
C THR A 113 -4.49 20.65 -17.27
N GLU A 114 -3.50 21.52 -17.49
CA GLU A 114 -2.57 21.93 -16.42
C GLU A 114 -3.29 22.61 -15.25
N GLU A 115 -4.40 23.31 -15.50
CA GLU A 115 -5.25 23.89 -14.45
C GLU A 115 -5.89 22.79 -13.58
N GLN A 116 -6.41 21.73 -14.21
CA GLN A 116 -6.98 20.57 -13.48
C GLN A 116 -5.89 19.78 -12.76
N VAL A 117 -4.70 19.63 -13.36
CA VAL A 117 -3.53 19.02 -12.71
C VAL A 117 -3.20 19.80 -11.44
N ARG A 118 -3.09 21.13 -11.56
CA ARG A 118 -2.80 22.00 -10.43
C ARG A 118 -3.81 21.85 -9.29
N ALA A 119 -5.10 21.93 -9.60
CA ALA A 119 -6.16 21.82 -8.59
C ALA A 119 -6.11 20.47 -7.85
N ARG A 120 -5.89 19.36 -8.57
CA ARG A 120 -5.79 18.01 -7.97
C ARG A 120 -4.53 17.83 -7.12
N VAL A 121 -3.40 18.37 -7.56
CA VAL A 121 -2.14 18.33 -6.80
C VAL A 121 -2.29 19.13 -5.51
N GLU A 122 -2.80 20.35 -5.58
CA GLU A 122 -3.02 21.21 -4.41
C GLU A 122 -3.98 20.57 -3.40
N GLU A 123 -5.07 19.96 -3.87
CA GLU A 123 -6.01 19.20 -3.01
C GLU A 123 -5.32 18.06 -2.25
N LYS A 124 -4.47 17.27 -2.94
CA LYS A 124 -3.80 16.14 -2.27
C LYS A 124 -2.65 16.59 -1.37
N MET A 125 -1.96 17.69 -1.72
CA MET A 125 -0.98 18.32 -0.83
C MET A 125 -1.64 18.79 0.46
N GLU A 126 -2.78 19.46 0.38
CA GLU A 126 -3.56 19.90 1.54
C GLU A 126 -4.03 18.72 2.37
N LEU A 127 -4.61 17.68 1.74
CA LEU A 127 -5.10 16.47 2.42
C LEU A 127 -4.02 15.81 3.28
N PHE A 128 -2.79 15.73 2.78
CA PHE A 128 -1.66 15.11 3.49
C PHE A 128 -0.78 16.10 4.25
N GLY A 129 -1.13 17.38 4.28
CA GLY A 129 -0.35 18.41 4.98
C GLY A 129 1.06 18.58 4.39
N VAL A 130 1.19 18.52 3.07
CA VAL A 130 2.43 18.86 2.35
C VAL A 130 2.47 20.38 2.21
N ASP A 131 3.44 21.02 2.88
CA ASP A 131 3.57 22.49 2.85
C ASP A 131 3.98 22.97 1.46
N ARG A 132 3.29 23.96 0.94
CA ARG A 132 3.53 24.55 -0.38
C ARG A 132 4.90 25.24 -0.52
N SER A 133 5.55 25.58 0.59
CA SER A 133 6.93 26.05 0.56
C SER A 133 7.91 25.02 -0.05
N PHE A 134 7.50 23.74 -0.06
CA PHE A 134 8.29 22.65 -0.67
C PHE A 134 7.94 22.35 -2.13
N ASP A 135 7.00 23.08 -2.77
CA ASP A 135 6.56 22.81 -4.15
C ASP A 135 7.75 22.56 -5.10
N TRP A 136 8.75 23.42 -5.03
CA TRP A 136 9.93 23.39 -5.90
C TRP A 136 11.17 22.73 -5.29
N SER A 137 11.04 22.18 -4.09
CA SER A 137 12.11 21.45 -3.43
C SER A 137 12.25 20.04 -3.99
N ILE A 138 13.47 19.51 -4.02
CA ILE A 138 13.73 18.11 -4.35
C ILE A 138 13.60 17.23 -3.09
N PRO A 139 13.32 15.92 -3.23
CA PRO A 139 13.12 15.02 -2.09
C PRO A 139 14.27 14.99 -1.07
N ALA A 140 15.51 15.22 -1.52
CA ALA A 140 16.69 15.22 -0.64
C ALA A 140 16.69 16.32 0.43
N LEU A 141 15.93 17.40 0.21
CA LEU A 141 15.80 18.53 1.12
C LEU A 141 14.67 18.35 2.17
N LEU A 142 13.88 17.29 2.04
CA LEU A 142 12.70 17.06 2.89
C LEU A 142 13.02 16.08 4.02
N SER A 143 12.32 16.26 5.17
CA SER A 143 12.28 15.26 6.24
C SER A 143 11.67 13.94 5.74
N LEU A 144 11.89 12.85 6.48
CA LEU A 144 11.25 11.56 6.19
C LEU A 144 9.73 11.69 6.17
N GLU A 145 9.17 12.38 7.16
CA GLU A 145 7.73 12.65 7.25
C GLU A 145 7.21 13.33 5.98
N MET A 146 7.83 14.43 5.57
CA MET A 146 7.38 15.20 4.41
C MET A 146 7.48 14.38 3.12
N ARG A 147 8.54 13.53 2.97
CA ARG A 147 8.64 12.60 1.83
C ARG A 147 7.49 11.58 1.82
N LYS A 148 7.13 11.01 2.97
CA LYS A 148 6.02 10.05 3.06
C LYS A 148 4.68 10.72 2.76
N ARG A 149 4.44 11.94 3.25
CA ARG A 149 3.26 12.74 2.92
C ARG A 149 3.15 13.00 1.40
N ALA A 150 4.22 13.42 0.77
CA ALA A 150 4.27 13.64 -0.68
C ALA A 150 4.06 12.35 -1.48
N ALA A 151 4.61 11.22 -1.03
CA ALA A 151 4.40 9.92 -1.66
C ALA A 151 2.95 9.45 -1.58
N LEU A 152 2.28 9.68 -0.45
CA LEU A 152 0.84 9.42 -0.28
C LEU A 152 0.01 10.34 -1.17
N ALA A 153 0.31 11.64 -1.22
CA ALA A 153 -0.35 12.59 -2.12
C ALA A 153 -0.23 12.15 -3.59
N ARG A 154 0.96 11.74 -4.03
CA ARG A 154 1.20 11.21 -5.38
C ARG A 154 0.40 9.94 -5.66
N ALA A 155 0.34 9.01 -4.70
CA ALA A 155 -0.37 7.75 -4.88
C ALA A 155 -1.89 7.95 -5.02
N LEU A 156 -2.44 9.00 -4.37
CA LEU A 156 -3.87 9.25 -4.35
C LEU A 156 -4.34 10.31 -5.39
N VAL A 157 -3.43 10.91 -6.15
CA VAL A 157 -3.77 12.01 -7.06
C VAL A 157 -4.68 11.60 -8.23
N LEU A 158 -4.64 10.31 -8.61
CA LEU A 158 -5.52 9.71 -9.62
C LEU A 158 -6.86 9.21 -9.04
N GLU A 159 -7.09 9.35 -7.74
CA GLU A 159 -8.26 8.81 -7.04
C GLU A 159 -8.44 7.30 -7.28
N PRO A 160 -7.43 6.50 -6.88
CA PRO A 160 -7.36 5.09 -7.19
C PRO A 160 -8.47 4.28 -6.50
N GLU A 161 -8.87 3.18 -7.14
CA GLU A 161 -9.80 2.19 -6.59
C GLU A 161 -9.10 1.16 -5.69
N PHE A 162 -7.79 0.98 -5.87
CA PHE A 162 -6.96 0.06 -5.10
C PHE A 162 -5.78 0.81 -4.48
N LEU A 163 -5.63 0.68 -3.18
CA LEU A 163 -4.48 1.22 -2.43
C LEU A 163 -3.58 0.06 -1.99
N LEU A 164 -2.35 0.06 -2.46
CA LEU A 164 -1.34 -0.94 -2.13
C LEU A 164 -0.18 -0.24 -1.44
N LEU A 165 -0.10 -0.34 -0.11
CA LEU A 165 0.79 0.48 0.72
C LEU A 165 1.84 -0.39 1.42
N ASP A 166 3.12 -0.14 1.09
CA ASP A 166 4.27 -0.80 1.71
C ASP A 166 4.82 0.08 2.83
N GLN A 167 4.42 -0.19 4.07
CA GLN A 167 4.91 0.48 5.27
C GLN A 167 4.86 2.02 5.17
N PRO A 168 3.70 2.62 4.85
CA PRO A 168 3.59 4.03 4.50
C PRO A 168 3.97 4.97 5.65
N THR A 169 3.88 4.50 6.90
CA THR A 169 4.14 5.29 8.11
C THR A 169 5.37 4.83 8.89
N ASP A 170 6.11 3.83 8.38
CA ASP A 170 7.29 3.29 9.05
C ASP A 170 8.39 4.35 9.24
N GLY A 171 9.03 4.34 10.43
CA GLY A 171 10.06 5.32 10.81
C GLY A 171 9.55 6.72 11.18
N LEU A 172 8.25 6.92 11.28
CA LEU A 172 7.63 8.15 11.79
C LEU A 172 7.33 8.04 13.29
N GLU A 173 7.27 9.20 13.95
CA GLU A 173 6.77 9.28 15.33
C GLU A 173 5.33 8.77 15.42
N THR A 174 4.98 8.14 16.53
CA THR A 174 3.70 7.44 16.72
C THR A 174 2.49 8.33 16.43
N GLU A 175 2.49 9.58 16.88
CA GLU A 175 1.38 10.51 16.67
C GLU A 175 1.20 10.86 15.19
N ILE A 176 2.31 11.07 14.47
CA ILE A 176 2.32 11.39 13.04
C ILE A 176 1.86 10.15 12.24
N ALA A 177 2.38 8.98 12.56
CA ALA A 177 1.98 7.71 11.95
C ALA A 177 0.47 7.46 12.10
N GLN A 178 -0.08 7.68 13.31
CA GLN A 178 -1.50 7.55 13.58
C GLN A 178 -2.34 8.60 12.84
N SER A 179 -1.84 9.83 12.71
CA SER A 179 -2.53 10.89 11.96
C SER A 179 -2.62 10.54 10.47
N LEU A 180 -1.51 10.11 9.85
CA LEU A 180 -1.50 9.68 8.46
C LEU A 180 -2.36 8.43 8.23
N GLY A 181 -2.31 7.46 9.13
CA GLY A 181 -3.16 6.27 9.07
C GLY A 181 -4.65 6.63 9.11
N ARG A 182 -5.06 7.63 9.91
CA ARG A 182 -6.45 8.14 9.90
C ARG A 182 -6.82 8.74 8.54
N ILE A 183 -5.97 9.59 7.96
CA ILE A 183 -6.21 10.21 6.65
C ILE A 183 -6.38 9.13 5.57
N ILE A 184 -5.52 8.11 5.57
CA ILE A 184 -5.61 6.98 4.62
C ILE A 184 -6.93 6.23 4.80
N ARG A 185 -7.31 5.91 6.06
CA ARG A 185 -8.53 5.17 6.35
C ARG A 185 -9.79 5.98 6.04
N ASP A 186 -9.80 7.28 6.34
CA ASP A 186 -10.93 8.17 6.01
C ASP A 186 -11.09 8.32 4.50
N TYR A 187 -9.98 8.44 3.77
CA TYR A 187 -10.01 8.42 2.31
C TYR A 187 -10.62 7.11 1.79
N GLN A 188 -10.14 5.96 2.26
CA GLN A 188 -10.62 4.64 1.87
C GLN A 188 -12.11 4.48 2.13
N ARG A 189 -12.60 4.86 3.31
CA ARG A 189 -14.04 4.80 3.67
C ARG A 189 -14.89 5.70 2.80
N ARG A 190 -14.41 6.92 2.52
CA ARG A 190 -15.14 7.88 1.71
C ARG A 190 -15.25 7.48 0.25
N THR A 191 -14.21 6.90 -0.31
CA THR A 191 -14.15 6.52 -1.74
C THR A 191 -14.61 5.09 -2.01
N GLY A 192 -14.65 4.24 -0.99
CA GLY A 192 -14.88 2.81 -1.16
C GLY A 192 -13.70 2.06 -1.79
N ALA A 193 -12.50 2.67 -1.82
CA ALA A 193 -11.30 2.01 -2.34
C ALA A 193 -10.96 0.74 -1.54
N SER A 194 -10.41 -0.27 -2.20
CA SER A 194 -9.89 -1.47 -1.54
C SER A 194 -8.45 -1.23 -1.09
N LEU A 195 -8.15 -1.44 0.19
CA LEU A 195 -6.85 -1.13 0.79
C LEU A 195 -6.13 -2.40 1.24
N LEU A 196 -4.95 -2.64 0.70
CA LEU A 196 -3.96 -3.57 1.26
C LEU A 196 -2.78 -2.75 1.80
N GLU A 197 -2.57 -2.79 3.08
CA GLU A 197 -1.42 -2.19 3.73
C GLU A 197 -0.59 -3.25 4.43
N VAL A 198 0.72 -3.15 4.37
CA VAL A 198 1.62 -4.00 5.14
C VAL A 198 2.42 -3.17 6.14
N GLY A 199 2.66 -3.72 7.32
CA GLY A 199 3.41 -3.06 8.39
C GLY A 199 4.19 -4.02 9.26
N SER A 200 5.17 -3.50 10.02
CA SER A 200 5.99 -4.28 10.94
C SER A 200 5.36 -4.41 12.32
N GLU A 201 4.53 -3.46 12.69
CA GLU A 201 3.85 -3.40 13.97
C GLU A 201 2.35 -3.59 13.82
N TYR A 202 1.74 -4.16 14.84
CA TYR A 202 0.30 -4.28 14.92
C TYR A 202 -0.34 -2.89 15.09
N PRO A 203 -1.39 -2.54 14.33
CA PRO A 203 -2.03 -1.24 14.46
C PRO A 203 -2.64 -1.10 15.87
N HIS A 204 -2.27 -0.02 16.56
CA HIS A 204 -2.71 0.24 17.94
C HIS A 204 -4.20 0.63 18.06
N ARG A 205 -4.89 0.87 16.95
CA ARG A 205 -6.29 1.31 16.91
C ARG A 205 -7.19 0.27 16.26
N GLY A 206 -8.35 0.02 16.89
CA GLY A 206 -9.31 -0.96 16.42
C GLY A 206 -10.02 -0.62 15.11
N ASP A 207 -9.99 0.65 14.68
CA ASP A 207 -10.65 1.15 13.46
C ASP A 207 -9.69 1.29 12.26
N TYR A 208 -8.44 0.85 12.39
CA TYR A 208 -7.40 1.00 11.37
C TYR A 208 -7.64 0.13 10.12
N ALA A 209 -8.14 -1.08 10.31
CA ALA A 209 -8.44 -2.03 9.24
C ALA A 209 -9.75 -2.77 9.54
N ASP A 210 -10.34 -3.39 8.53
CA ASP A 210 -11.49 -4.28 8.71
C ASP A 210 -11.01 -5.69 9.10
N ARG A 211 -9.87 -6.10 8.53
CA ARG A 211 -9.23 -7.39 8.81
C ARG A 211 -7.72 -7.25 8.88
N ILE A 212 -7.11 -8.11 9.69
CA ILE A 212 -5.65 -8.21 9.85
C ILE A 212 -5.22 -9.63 9.53
N GLY A 213 -4.12 -9.77 8.77
CA GLY A 213 -3.46 -11.04 8.52
C GLY A 213 -2.03 -11.04 9.06
N LEU A 214 -1.54 -12.18 9.54
CA LEU A 214 -0.16 -12.40 9.97
C LEU A 214 0.61 -13.13 8.88
N LEU A 215 1.61 -12.46 8.29
CA LEU A 215 2.54 -13.07 7.34
C LEU A 215 3.73 -13.67 8.08
N GLU A 216 3.77 -14.99 8.14
CA GLU A 216 4.80 -15.77 8.82
C GLU A 216 5.13 -17.03 8.03
N GLY A 217 6.42 -17.42 7.96
CA GLY A 217 6.84 -18.63 7.24
C GLY A 217 6.46 -18.66 5.76
N GLY A 218 6.30 -17.49 5.12
CA GLY A 218 5.91 -17.38 3.71
C GLY A 218 4.43 -17.63 3.42
N ARG A 219 3.56 -17.62 4.43
CA ARG A 219 2.10 -17.82 4.35
C ARG A 219 1.36 -16.82 5.22
N ILE A 220 0.06 -16.65 4.98
CA ILE A 220 -0.83 -16.02 5.95
C ILE A 220 -1.20 -17.10 6.98
N GLY A 221 -0.53 -17.05 8.15
CA GLY A 221 -0.67 -18.05 9.21
C GLY A 221 -1.92 -17.87 10.05
N ALA A 222 -2.41 -16.64 10.20
CA ALA A 222 -3.64 -16.30 10.89
C ALA A 222 -4.23 -15.04 10.30
N GLU A 223 -5.56 -14.95 10.25
CA GLU A 223 -6.28 -13.73 9.87
C GLU A 223 -7.62 -13.64 10.59
N GLY A 224 -8.10 -12.43 10.79
CA GLY A 224 -9.36 -12.17 11.47
C GLY A 224 -9.60 -10.68 11.65
N THR A 225 -10.65 -10.33 12.37
CA THR A 225 -10.93 -8.95 12.79
C THR A 225 -9.80 -8.41 13.66
N VAL A 226 -9.73 -7.09 13.81
CA VAL A 226 -8.72 -6.43 14.68
C VAL A 226 -8.76 -6.99 16.11
N GLU A 227 -9.95 -7.25 16.65
CA GLU A 227 -10.11 -7.76 18.03
C GLU A 227 -9.64 -9.22 18.16
N GLU A 228 -10.00 -10.07 17.19
CA GLU A 228 -9.57 -11.48 17.16
C GLU A 228 -8.05 -11.59 17.06
N MET A 229 -7.45 -10.80 16.18
CA MET A 229 -6.01 -10.81 15.97
C MET A 229 -5.23 -10.19 17.13
N ARG A 230 -5.75 -9.18 17.80
CA ARG A 230 -5.18 -8.68 19.07
C ARG A 230 -5.11 -9.80 20.12
N SER A 231 -6.24 -10.47 20.33
CA SER A 231 -6.32 -11.59 21.27
C SER A 231 -5.40 -12.76 20.89
N TYR A 232 -5.22 -13.01 19.59
CA TYR A 232 -4.28 -14.03 19.08
C TYR A 232 -2.83 -13.66 19.41
N MET A 233 -2.40 -12.43 19.11
CA MET A 233 -1.04 -11.96 19.34
C MET A 233 -0.66 -11.92 20.82
N GLU A 234 -1.56 -11.47 21.71
CA GLU A 234 -1.35 -11.50 23.16
C GLU A 234 -1.12 -12.92 23.70
N ARG A 235 -1.86 -13.90 23.16
CA ARG A 235 -1.67 -15.33 23.51
C ARG A 235 -0.35 -15.87 22.98
N ALA A 236 0.07 -15.49 21.77
CA ALA A 236 1.33 -15.91 21.18
C ALA A 236 2.53 -15.41 21.99
N VAL A 237 2.52 -14.13 22.41
CA VAL A 237 3.57 -13.54 23.26
C VAL A 237 3.68 -14.29 24.60
N LYS A 238 2.55 -14.59 25.27
CA LYS A 238 2.54 -15.34 26.55
C LYS A 238 3.05 -16.78 26.43
N ARG A 239 2.95 -17.41 25.25
CA ARG A 239 3.49 -18.76 25.00
C ARG A 239 4.99 -18.77 24.81
N ASN A 240 5.55 -17.73 24.19
CA ASN A 240 6.99 -17.63 23.93
C ASN A 240 7.79 -17.09 25.14
N SER A 241 7.10 -16.64 26.21
CA SER A 241 7.69 -16.13 27.45
C SER A 241 7.78 -17.19 28.55
N LYS A 242 7.38 -18.44 28.25
CA LYS A 242 7.52 -19.63 29.11
C LYS A 242 8.51 -20.63 28.53
#